data_d293c039a834e53eb1306b5a7e9ca294
#
_entry.id   d293c039a834e53eb1306b5a7e9ca294
#
_cell.length_a   1.000
_cell.length_b   1.000
_cell.length_c   1.000
_cell.angle_alpha   90.00
_cell.angle_beta   90.00
_cell.angle_gamma   90.00
#
_symmetry.space_group_name_H-M   'P 1'
#
loop_
_entity.id
_entity.type
_entity.pdbx_description
1 polymer ?
#
loop_
_entity_poly.entity_id
_entity_poly.type
_entity_poly.pdbx_seq_one_letter_code
_entity_poly.pdbx_strand_id
1 'polypeptide(L)'
;MKEIKAILRPNRLSVLRERLMLLPNFPGMTVSKAEGCSARSVLQGSARPKDDLADYVPKVRIEIVAPDDTADEIMDVIIKVGQTGQVGDGLVWMTDIGRAAFLYKTTSLGAGRSDMLNKPSAKDMPL
;
A
#
# COMPACT_ATOMS: atom_id res chain seq x y z
N MET A 1 -5.71 -9.91 10.32
CA MET A 1 -5.86 -8.57 9.75
C MET A 1 -4.52 -7.91 9.65
N LYS A 2 -4.24 -7.28 8.52
CA LYS A 2 -2.92 -6.74 8.23
C LYS A 2 -3.01 -5.31 7.75
N GLU A 3 -1.96 -4.56 8.01
CA GLU A 3 -1.70 -3.29 7.36
C GLU A 3 -0.56 -3.48 6.38
N ILE A 4 -0.77 -3.05 5.14
CA ILE A 4 0.26 -3.08 4.10
C ILE A 4 0.66 -1.64 3.83
N LYS A 5 1.96 -1.40 3.84
CA LYS A 5 2.51 -0.12 3.44
C LYS A 5 3.51 -0.34 2.32
N ALA A 6 3.50 0.58 1.37
CA ALA A 6 4.42 0.51 0.24
C ALA A 6 4.92 1.90 -0.10
N ILE A 7 6.17 1.96 -0.52
CA ILE A 7 6.78 3.17 -1.07
C ILE A 7 7.18 2.81 -2.49
N LEU A 8 6.64 3.52 -3.47
CA LEU A 8 6.82 3.17 -4.88
C LEU A 8 7.19 4.39 -5.71
N ARG A 9 7.70 4.12 -6.92
CA ARG A 9 7.86 5.18 -7.91
C ARG A 9 6.49 5.71 -8.32
N PRO A 10 6.33 7.03 -8.47
CA PRO A 10 5.04 7.60 -8.85
C PRO A 10 4.48 7.03 -10.16
N ASN A 11 5.34 6.70 -11.11
CA ASN A 11 4.89 6.21 -12.42
C ASN A 11 4.32 4.79 -12.37
N ARG A 12 4.41 4.10 -11.21
CA ARG A 12 3.79 2.78 -11.05
C ARG A 12 2.39 2.84 -10.45
N LEU A 13 1.98 4.01 -9.99
CA LEU A 13 0.74 4.12 -9.23
C LEU A 13 -0.50 3.76 -10.03
N SER A 14 -0.63 4.27 -11.26
CA SER A 14 -1.84 4.01 -12.05
C SER A 14 -1.96 2.54 -12.44
N VAL A 15 -0.86 1.90 -12.81
CA VAL A 15 -0.87 0.45 -13.10
C VAL A 15 -1.23 -0.34 -11.86
N LEU A 16 -0.66 0.04 -10.73
CA LEU A 16 -0.98 -0.64 -9.47
C LEU A 16 -2.46 -0.52 -9.13
N ARG A 17 -3.01 0.68 -9.26
CA ARG A 17 -4.43 0.90 -8.99
C ARG A 17 -5.30 0.01 -9.87
N GLU A 18 -5.01 -0.05 -11.16
CA GLU A 18 -5.75 -0.89 -12.08
C GLU A 18 -5.71 -2.36 -11.68
N ARG A 19 -4.52 -2.85 -11.32
CA ARG A 19 -4.36 -4.25 -10.95
C ARG A 19 -5.06 -4.58 -9.64
N LEU A 20 -4.95 -3.70 -8.66
CA LEU A 20 -5.61 -3.92 -7.37
C LEU A 20 -7.12 -3.90 -7.49
N MET A 21 -7.67 -3.05 -8.35
CA MET A 21 -9.11 -2.98 -8.56
C MET A 21 -9.68 -4.26 -9.19
N LEU A 22 -8.84 -5.09 -9.79
CA LEU A 22 -9.27 -6.38 -10.30
C LEU A 22 -9.43 -7.44 -9.22
N LEU A 23 -8.87 -7.21 -8.03
CA LEU A 23 -9.02 -8.16 -6.93
C LEU A 23 -10.44 -8.03 -6.35
N PRO A 24 -11.18 -9.14 -6.23
CA PRO A 24 -12.60 -9.06 -5.84
C PRO A 24 -12.84 -8.48 -4.46
N ASN A 25 -11.88 -8.55 -3.57
CA ASN A 25 -12.04 -8.10 -2.19
C ASN A 25 -11.12 -6.95 -1.83
N PHE A 26 -10.69 -6.21 -2.83
CA PHE A 26 -9.80 -5.08 -2.57
C PHE A 26 -10.53 -4.00 -1.75
N PRO A 27 -10.02 -3.65 -0.56
CA PRO A 27 -10.74 -2.73 0.33
C PRO A 27 -10.53 -1.25 0.02
N GLY A 28 -9.64 -0.94 -0.91
CA GLY A 28 -9.25 0.45 -1.16
C GLY A 28 -7.87 0.75 -0.62
N MET A 29 -7.38 1.93 -0.93
CA MET A 29 -6.07 2.37 -0.48
C MET A 29 -6.03 3.87 -0.30
N THR A 30 -5.13 4.31 0.57
CA THR A 30 -4.82 5.73 0.74
C THR A 30 -3.45 5.97 0.15
N VAL A 31 -3.34 7.05 -0.61
CA VAL A 31 -2.10 7.42 -1.30
C VAL A 31 -1.68 8.80 -0.83
N SER A 32 -0.40 8.94 -0.53
CA SER A 32 0.19 10.23 -0.23
C SER A 32 1.51 10.39 -0.98
N LYS A 33 1.87 11.62 -1.23
CA LYS A 33 3.17 11.94 -1.84
C LYS A 33 4.24 11.89 -0.78
N ALA A 34 5.41 11.41 -1.18
CA ALA A 34 6.56 11.31 -0.30
C ALA A 34 7.83 11.58 -1.09
N GLU A 35 8.91 11.74 -0.38
CA GLU A 35 10.22 11.84 -0.99
C GLU A 35 11.13 10.82 -0.35
N GLY A 36 11.91 10.13 -1.15
CA GLY A 36 12.77 9.07 -0.67
C GLY A 36 14.21 9.24 -1.10
N CYS A 37 15.10 8.72 -0.29
CA CYS A 37 16.52 8.69 -0.55
C CYS A 37 16.99 7.25 -0.41
N SER A 38 17.65 6.73 -1.43
CA SER A 38 18.14 5.35 -1.39
C SER A 38 19.56 5.33 -0.84
N ALA A 39 19.80 4.47 0.15
CA ALA A 39 21.14 4.28 0.68
C ALA A 39 22.13 3.79 -0.38
N ARG A 40 21.64 3.12 -1.39
CA ARG A 40 22.49 2.56 -2.42
C ARG A 40 23.09 3.59 -3.36
N SER A 41 22.42 4.72 -3.59
CA SER A 41 23.00 5.78 -4.38
C SER A 41 24.24 6.35 -3.70
N VAL A 42 24.24 6.40 -2.38
CA VAL A 42 25.40 6.81 -1.61
C VAL A 42 26.52 5.77 -1.74
N LEU A 43 26.19 4.50 -1.64
CA LEU A 43 27.17 3.41 -1.71
C LEU A 43 27.86 3.33 -3.05
N GLN A 44 27.24 3.78 -4.11
CA GLN A 44 27.84 3.79 -5.44
C GLN A 44 28.79 4.96 -5.66
N GLY A 45 29.00 5.76 -4.64
CA GLY A 45 29.92 6.88 -4.73
C GLY A 45 29.44 8.03 -5.57
N SER A 46 28.23 7.98 -6.05
CA SER A 46 27.63 9.06 -6.82
C SER A 46 27.09 10.17 -5.92
N ALA A 47 26.91 9.89 -4.65
CA ALA A 47 26.38 10.86 -3.71
C ALA A 47 27.47 11.85 -3.32
N ARG A 48 27.09 13.11 -3.32
CA ARG A 48 27.97 14.18 -2.87
C ARG A 48 27.35 14.77 -1.61
N PRO A 49 28.09 14.81 -0.51
CA PRO A 49 27.54 15.23 0.78
C PRO A 49 26.87 16.59 0.75
N LYS A 50 27.32 17.48 -0.09
CA LYS A 50 26.74 18.83 -0.19
C LYS A 50 25.50 18.88 -1.07
N ASP A 51 25.13 17.78 -1.71
CA ASP A 51 23.98 17.71 -2.60
C ASP A 51 22.89 16.83 -2.02
N ASP A 52 22.70 16.86 -0.69
CA ASP A 52 21.74 16.00 -0.01
C ASP A 52 20.33 16.09 -0.60
N LEU A 53 19.92 17.31 -1.01
CA LEU A 53 18.59 17.49 -1.59
C LEU A 53 18.45 16.81 -2.95
N ALA A 54 19.55 16.64 -3.67
CA ALA A 54 19.52 15.97 -4.96
C ALA A 54 19.32 14.48 -4.84
N ASP A 55 19.55 13.90 -3.64
CA ASP A 55 19.36 12.48 -3.40
C ASP A 55 17.91 12.13 -3.10
N TYR A 56 17.06 13.10 -2.85
CA TYR A 56 15.65 12.86 -2.61
C TYR A 56 14.87 12.91 -3.91
N VAL A 57 14.08 11.88 -4.13
CA VAL A 57 13.25 11.78 -5.34
C VAL A 57 11.79 11.59 -4.95
N PRO A 58 10.87 12.03 -5.80
CA PRO A 58 9.45 11.83 -5.53
C PRO A 58 9.09 10.36 -5.46
N LYS A 59 8.26 10.02 -4.48
CA LYS A 59 7.70 8.70 -4.28
C LYS A 59 6.21 8.83 -3.98
N VAL A 60 5.51 7.71 -4.03
CA VAL A 60 4.16 7.61 -3.49
C VAL A 60 4.17 6.62 -2.35
N ARG A 61 3.40 6.93 -1.32
CA ARG A 61 3.20 6.09 -0.16
C ARG A 61 1.78 5.55 -0.20
N ILE A 62 1.65 4.25 0.01
CA ILE A 62 0.37 3.56 -0.06
C ILE A 62 0.12 2.87 1.26
N GLU A 63 -1.13 3.00 1.74
CA GLU A 63 -1.57 2.37 2.98
C GLU A 63 -2.86 1.61 2.73
N ILE A 64 -2.89 0.34 3.11
CA ILE A 64 -4.03 -0.55 2.90
C ILE A 64 -4.21 -1.39 4.15
N VAL A 65 -5.45 -1.53 4.61
CA VAL A 65 -5.80 -2.44 5.71
C VAL A 65 -6.74 -3.49 5.15
N ALA A 66 -6.41 -4.77 5.37
CA ALA A 66 -7.16 -5.87 4.78
C ALA A 66 -7.12 -7.11 5.66
N PRO A 67 -8.11 -8.02 5.51
CA PRO A 67 -8.03 -9.34 6.12
C PRO A 67 -6.82 -10.12 5.62
N ASP A 68 -6.39 -11.08 6.40
CA ASP A 68 -5.13 -11.79 6.15
C ASP A 68 -5.03 -12.39 4.75
N ASP A 69 -6.09 -13.06 4.30
CA ASP A 69 -6.07 -13.71 2.98
C ASP A 69 -6.01 -12.71 1.83
N THR A 70 -6.74 -11.61 1.95
CA THR A 70 -6.72 -10.55 0.94
C THR A 70 -5.38 -9.80 0.97
N ALA A 71 -4.82 -9.64 2.16
CA ALA A 71 -3.56 -8.91 2.31
C ALA A 71 -2.41 -9.57 1.56
N ASP A 72 -2.32 -10.89 1.59
CA ASP A 72 -1.27 -11.60 0.84
C ASP A 72 -1.40 -11.38 -0.66
N GLU A 73 -2.62 -11.45 -1.18
CA GLU A 73 -2.85 -11.20 -2.61
C GLU A 73 -2.47 -9.77 -2.99
N ILE A 74 -2.82 -8.82 -2.15
CA ILE A 74 -2.50 -7.41 -2.38
C ILE A 74 -0.98 -7.22 -2.40
N MET A 75 -0.29 -7.78 -1.43
CA MET A 75 1.16 -7.66 -1.35
C MET A 75 1.84 -8.23 -2.58
N ASP A 76 1.38 -9.38 -3.06
CA ASP A 76 1.92 -10.00 -4.26
C ASP A 76 1.75 -9.11 -5.49
N VAL A 77 0.60 -8.45 -5.63
CA VAL A 77 0.35 -7.52 -6.73
C VAL A 77 1.29 -6.33 -6.64
N ILE A 78 1.46 -5.78 -5.43
CA ILE A 78 2.36 -4.63 -5.23
C ILE A 78 3.80 -5.00 -5.63
N ILE A 79 4.27 -6.16 -5.20
CA ILE A 79 5.61 -6.63 -5.55
C ILE A 79 5.75 -6.74 -7.07
N LYS A 80 4.78 -7.37 -7.71
CA LYS A 80 4.85 -7.61 -9.15
C LYS A 80 4.84 -6.32 -9.95
N VAL A 81 4.00 -5.37 -9.57
CA VAL A 81 3.87 -4.10 -10.29
C VAL A 81 5.04 -3.18 -9.99
N GLY A 82 5.49 -3.14 -8.74
CA GLY A 82 6.55 -2.20 -8.33
C GLY A 82 7.95 -2.62 -8.73
N GLN A 83 8.16 -3.90 -8.98
CA GLN A 83 9.49 -4.45 -9.20
C GLN A 83 9.95 -4.22 -10.64
N THR A 84 11.07 -3.52 -10.82
CA THR A 84 11.76 -3.39 -12.11
C THR A 84 13.16 -3.97 -12.05
N GLY A 85 13.64 -4.35 -10.87
CA GLY A 85 14.99 -4.85 -10.67
C GLY A 85 16.02 -3.77 -10.48
N GLN A 86 15.58 -2.53 -10.34
CA GLN A 86 16.49 -1.40 -10.18
C GLN A 86 16.41 -0.80 -8.79
N VAL A 87 17.53 -0.25 -8.35
CA VAL A 87 17.56 0.52 -7.11
C VAL A 87 16.59 1.68 -7.22
N GLY A 88 15.81 1.89 -6.17
CA GLY A 88 14.80 2.94 -6.18
C GLY A 88 13.40 2.45 -6.51
N ASP A 89 13.22 1.15 -6.75
CA ASP A 89 11.88 0.57 -6.94
C ASP A 89 10.98 0.79 -5.73
N GLY A 90 11.57 0.85 -4.55
CA GLY A 90 10.83 1.04 -3.32
C GLY A 90 10.79 -0.22 -2.49
N LEU A 91 9.82 -0.27 -1.59
CA LEU A 91 9.65 -1.43 -0.72
C LEU A 91 8.19 -1.55 -0.32
N VAL A 92 7.83 -2.73 0.13
CA VAL A 92 6.51 -3.03 0.68
C VAL A 92 6.68 -3.88 1.92
N TRP A 93 5.84 -3.65 2.91
CA TRP A 93 5.88 -4.44 4.13
C TRP A 93 4.48 -4.61 4.69
N MET A 94 4.34 -5.56 5.59
CA MET A 94 3.08 -5.94 6.17
C MET A 94 3.23 -6.10 7.66
N THR A 95 2.28 -5.55 8.42
CA THR A 95 2.25 -5.70 9.87
C THR A 95 0.88 -6.17 10.33
N ASP A 96 0.87 -6.85 11.48
CA ASP A 96 -0.40 -7.24 12.10
C ASP A 96 -1.07 -6.03 12.72
N ILE A 97 -2.40 -5.98 12.63
CA ILE A 97 -3.19 -4.99 13.36
C ILE A 97 -4.18 -5.69 14.27
N GLY A 98 -4.37 -5.11 15.44
CA GLY A 98 -5.26 -5.68 16.44
C GLY A 98 -6.73 -5.48 16.13
N ARG A 99 -7.08 -4.33 15.54
CA ARG A 99 -8.47 -4.02 15.27
C ARG A 99 -8.57 -2.94 14.21
N ALA A 100 -9.54 -3.09 13.28
CA ALA A 100 -9.89 -2.08 12.31
C ALA A 100 -11.34 -2.26 11.89
N ALA A 101 -11.94 -1.21 11.40
CA ALA A 101 -13.31 -1.25 10.91
C ALA A 101 -13.48 -0.19 9.82
N PHE A 102 -14.31 -0.49 8.84
CA PHE A 102 -14.74 0.55 7.91
C PHE A 102 -15.67 1.52 8.63
N LEU A 103 -15.49 2.79 8.39
CA LEU A 103 -16.33 3.80 9.07
C LEU A 103 -17.77 3.79 8.57
N TYR A 104 -18.01 3.29 7.36
CA TYR A 104 -19.34 3.25 6.78
C TYR A 104 -20.19 2.09 7.30
N LYS A 105 -19.59 1.14 8.03
CA LYS A 105 -20.31 0.00 8.58
C LYS A 105 -19.74 -0.35 9.95
N THR A 106 -20.56 -1.02 10.77
CA THR A 106 -20.18 -1.36 12.13
C THR A 106 -19.35 -2.65 12.24
N THR A 107 -19.34 -3.46 11.18
CA THR A 107 -18.67 -4.74 11.21
C THR A 107 -17.16 -4.58 11.08
N SER A 108 -16.42 -5.31 11.91
CA SER A 108 -14.96 -5.29 11.90
C SER A 108 -14.42 -5.96 10.64
N LEU A 109 -13.31 -5.44 10.11
CA LEU A 109 -12.58 -6.07 9.01
C LEU A 109 -11.97 -7.42 9.39
N GLY A 110 -11.78 -7.68 10.68
CA GLY A 110 -11.08 -8.87 11.15
C GLY A 110 -11.84 -10.18 10.94
N ALA A 111 -13.11 -10.14 10.57
CA ALA A 111 -13.89 -11.36 10.35
C ALA A 111 -13.65 -12.00 8.98
N GLY A 112 -12.81 -11.42 8.14
CA GLY A 112 -12.42 -12.03 6.89
C GLY A 112 -13.23 -11.58 5.69
N ARG A 113 -13.15 -12.37 4.62
CA ARG A 113 -13.70 -11.99 3.32
C ARG A 113 -15.20 -11.77 3.30
N SER A 114 -15.93 -12.54 4.07
CA SER A 114 -17.39 -12.42 4.10
C SER A 114 -17.82 -11.03 4.58
N ASP A 115 -17.09 -10.44 5.50
CA ASP A 115 -17.38 -9.09 5.97
C ASP A 115 -17.15 -8.04 4.89
N MET A 116 -16.13 -8.26 4.08
CA MET A 116 -15.82 -7.34 2.99
C MET A 116 -16.88 -7.37 1.89
N LEU A 117 -17.47 -8.53 1.66
CA LEU A 117 -18.45 -8.72 0.60
C LEU A 117 -19.86 -8.34 1.03
N ASN A 118 -20.16 -8.41 2.31
CA ASN A 118 -21.48 -8.11 2.83
C ASN A 118 -21.63 -6.61 3.05
N LYS A 119 -22.30 -5.96 2.13
CA LYS A 119 -22.61 -4.55 2.29
C LYS A 119 -23.71 -4.40 3.32
N PRO A 120 -23.58 -3.48 4.27
CA PRO A 120 -24.61 -3.26 5.26
C PRO A 120 -25.87 -2.72 4.61
N SER A 121 -27.03 -3.12 5.14
CA SER A 121 -28.28 -2.50 4.75
C SER A 121 -28.35 -1.10 5.36
N ALA A 122 -29.31 -0.28 4.88
CA ALA A 122 -29.45 1.08 5.37
C ALA A 122 -29.66 1.12 6.90
N LYS A 123 -30.35 0.13 7.46
CA LYS A 123 -30.60 0.08 8.91
C LYS A 123 -29.38 -0.35 9.73
N ASP A 124 -28.40 -0.97 9.09
CA ASP A 124 -27.16 -1.39 9.75
C ASP A 124 -26.11 -0.30 9.74
N MET A 125 -26.32 0.75 8.98
CA MET A 125 -25.37 1.83 8.87
C MET A 125 -25.71 2.91 9.91
N PRO A 126 -24.69 3.42 10.62
CA PRO A 126 -24.92 4.54 11.52
C PRO A 126 -25.34 5.79 10.76
N LEU A 127 -26.14 6.59 11.41
CA LEU A 127 -26.61 7.86 10.84
C LEU A 127 -25.48 8.87 10.69
#